data_83e51a77bd8cef75e45d460b5481d8af
#
_entry.id   83e51a77bd8cef75e45d460b5481d8af
#
_cell.length_a   1.000
_cell.length_b   1.000
_cell.length_c   1.000
_cell.angle_alpha   90.00
_cell.angle_beta   90.00
_cell.angle_gamma   90.00
#
_symmetry.space_group_name_H-M   'P 1'
#
loop_
_entity.id
_entity.type
_entity.pdbx_description
1 polymer ?
#
loop_
_entity_poly.entity_id
_entity_poly.type
_entity_poly.pdbx_seq_one_letter_code
_entity_poly.pdbx_strand_id
1 'polypeptide(L)'
;MRTRLYLLLFIVSIFLHKNTLAQNIMEGQALDSITITSARIELPFKENSRTITVVSSKDIRESPATNLAELLQQEAGIDVRRQGVNGMQSDLYIRGGSFDQTLLLIDGVKVEDPQTGHHTLNMALPLEVIERVEIIKGPAARIFGQNAFTGAINIVTKSNTDRINSVSYKLGSYEQQQVSGTLGAELSGST
;
A
#
# COMPACT_ATOMS: atom_id res chain seq x y z
N MET A 1 -9.09 -8.14 -61.68
CA MET A 1 -10.21 -8.17 -60.70
C MET A 1 -10.13 -9.32 -59.68
N ARG A 2 -9.70 -10.51 -60.05
CA ARG A 2 -9.63 -11.69 -59.15
C ARG A 2 -8.65 -11.52 -57.95
N THR A 3 -7.49 -10.93 -58.17
CA THR A 3 -6.47 -10.72 -57.11
C THR A 3 -6.91 -9.78 -55.99
N ARG A 4 -7.68 -8.73 -56.33
CA ARG A 4 -8.24 -7.82 -55.35
C ARG A 4 -9.33 -8.44 -54.48
N LEU A 5 -10.08 -9.40 -55.04
CA LEU A 5 -11.10 -10.14 -54.32
C LEU A 5 -10.48 -11.09 -53.28
N TYR A 6 -9.39 -11.77 -53.60
CA TYR A 6 -8.68 -12.64 -52.67
C TYR A 6 -8.02 -11.85 -51.53
N LEU A 7 -7.50 -10.65 -51.81
CA LEU A 7 -6.94 -9.77 -50.77
C LEU A 7 -8.02 -9.32 -49.78
N LEU A 8 -9.20 -8.98 -50.27
CA LEU A 8 -10.34 -8.59 -49.45
C LEU A 8 -10.84 -9.77 -48.59
N LEU A 9 -10.94 -10.97 -49.13
CA LEU A 9 -11.31 -12.19 -48.42
C LEU A 9 -10.28 -12.55 -47.33
N PHE A 10 -8.99 -12.33 -47.58
CA PHE A 10 -7.93 -12.58 -46.61
C PHE A 10 -7.97 -11.58 -45.46
N ILE A 11 -8.25 -10.31 -45.74
CA ILE A 11 -8.40 -9.27 -44.69
C ILE A 11 -9.65 -9.54 -43.84
N VAL A 12 -10.76 -9.93 -44.43
CA VAL A 12 -11.99 -10.28 -43.71
C VAL A 12 -11.78 -11.53 -42.85
N SER A 13 -11.00 -12.54 -43.35
CA SER A 13 -10.65 -13.72 -42.54
C SER A 13 -9.82 -13.36 -41.30
N ILE A 14 -8.89 -12.41 -41.37
CA ILE A 14 -8.10 -11.95 -40.22
C ILE A 14 -8.97 -11.23 -39.17
N PHE A 15 -9.99 -10.51 -39.62
CA PHE A 15 -10.94 -9.83 -38.70
C PHE A 15 -11.93 -10.78 -38.03
N LEU A 16 -12.26 -11.91 -38.68
CA LEU A 16 -13.15 -12.93 -38.13
C LEU A 16 -12.50 -13.84 -37.08
N HIS A 17 -11.17 -13.85 -36.99
CA HIS A 17 -10.44 -14.60 -35.95
C HIS A 17 -10.26 -13.85 -34.64
N LYS A 18 -10.93 -12.72 -34.44
CA LYS A 18 -11.06 -12.06 -33.14
C LYS A 18 -12.10 -12.80 -32.29
N ASN A 19 -11.84 -14.04 -32.02
CA ASN A 19 -12.75 -14.85 -31.24
C ASN A 19 -12.39 -14.98 -29.79
N THR A 20 -13.34 -14.59 -29.00
CA THR A 20 -13.84 -15.35 -27.86
C THR A 20 -12.76 -15.87 -26.90
N LEU A 21 -11.99 -14.93 -26.30
CA LEU A 21 -11.35 -15.16 -25.01
C LEU A 21 -12.02 -14.34 -23.89
N ALA A 22 -13.27 -13.95 -24.08
CA ALA A 22 -14.03 -13.15 -23.13
C ALA A 22 -15.03 -13.99 -22.32
N GLN A 23 -14.66 -15.21 -21.96
CA GLN A 23 -15.35 -15.99 -20.93
C GLN A 23 -14.33 -16.81 -20.14
N ASN A 24 -13.30 -16.17 -19.59
CA ASN A 24 -12.80 -16.69 -18.33
C ASN A 24 -13.84 -16.30 -17.29
N ILE A 25 -14.67 -17.26 -16.94
CA ILE A 25 -15.42 -17.32 -15.70
C ILE A 25 -14.47 -16.77 -14.63
N MET A 26 -14.87 -15.70 -13.96
CA MET A 26 -14.26 -15.31 -12.71
C MET A 26 -14.41 -16.54 -11.78
N GLU A 27 -13.43 -17.43 -11.79
CA GLU A 27 -13.17 -18.24 -10.62
C GLU A 27 -13.06 -17.25 -9.48
N GLY A 28 -14.02 -17.33 -8.56
CA GLY A 28 -14.03 -16.47 -7.40
C GLY A 28 -12.66 -16.57 -6.77
N GLN A 29 -11.85 -15.53 -6.95
CA GLN A 29 -10.55 -15.44 -6.35
C GLN A 29 -10.83 -15.50 -4.86
N ALA A 30 -10.52 -16.64 -4.25
CA ALA A 30 -10.61 -16.80 -2.81
C ALA A 30 -9.78 -15.65 -2.26
N LEU A 31 -10.44 -14.68 -1.62
CA LEU A 31 -9.75 -13.60 -0.93
C LEU A 31 -8.85 -14.28 0.08
N ASP A 32 -7.55 -14.18 -0.11
CA ASP A 32 -6.57 -14.65 0.84
C ASP A 32 -6.96 -14.11 2.21
N SER A 33 -6.99 -14.99 3.20
CA SER A 33 -7.33 -14.62 4.56
C SER A 33 -6.27 -13.65 5.07
N ILE A 34 -6.58 -12.35 5.04
CA ILE A 34 -5.67 -11.33 5.57
C ILE A 34 -5.71 -11.44 7.08
N THR A 35 -4.60 -11.82 7.67
CA THR A 35 -4.39 -11.80 9.12
C THR A 35 -3.88 -10.41 9.49
N ILE A 36 -4.58 -9.74 10.41
CA ILE A 36 -4.18 -8.40 10.88
C ILE A 36 -3.14 -8.56 11.98
N THR A 37 -1.93 -8.11 11.70
CA THR A 37 -0.81 -8.13 12.65
C THR A 37 -0.80 -6.95 13.62
N SER A 38 -1.60 -5.92 13.36
CA SER A 38 -1.75 -4.78 14.26
C SER A 38 -2.48 -5.09 15.58
N ALA A 39 -3.17 -6.23 15.66
CA ALA A 39 -3.65 -6.75 16.92
C ALA A 39 -2.55 -7.58 17.59
N ARG A 40 -2.30 -7.40 18.88
CA ARG A 40 -1.35 -8.24 19.66
C ARG A 40 -1.69 -9.75 19.59
N ILE A 41 -2.88 -10.06 19.12
CA ILE A 41 -3.36 -11.40 18.83
C ILE A 41 -3.73 -11.38 17.36
N GLU A 42 -3.13 -12.27 16.58
CA GLU A 42 -3.48 -12.49 15.18
C GLU A 42 -4.93 -12.99 15.09
N LEU A 43 -5.83 -12.10 14.69
CA LEU A 43 -7.22 -12.44 14.45
C LEU A 43 -7.53 -12.28 12.96
N PRO A 44 -8.30 -13.20 12.38
CA PRO A 44 -8.84 -13.01 11.04
C PRO A 44 -9.61 -11.67 10.96
N PHE A 45 -9.46 -10.96 9.85
CA PHE A 45 -10.12 -9.67 9.65
C PHE A 45 -11.61 -9.67 9.99
N LYS A 46 -12.32 -10.75 9.64
CA LYS A 46 -13.76 -10.93 9.89
C LYS A 46 -14.14 -11.01 11.38
N GLU A 47 -13.22 -11.38 12.24
CA GLU A 47 -13.47 -11.55 13.68
C GLU A 47 -13.14 -10.28 14.47
N ASN A 48 -12.55 -9.27 13.81
CA ASN A 48 -12.20 -8.03 14.48
C ASN A 48 -13.39 -7.08 14.49
N SER A 49 -13.91 -6.77 15.69
CA SER A 49 -15.06 -5.88 15.89
C SER A 49 -14.75 -4.39 15.68
N ARG A 50 -13.49 -4.02 15.35
CA ARG A 50 -13.09 -2.64 15.14
C ARG A 50 -13.22 -2.24 13.69
N THR A 51 -13.35 -0.94 13.46
CA THR A 51 -13.27 -0.39 12.10
C THR A 51 -11.82 -0.41 11.63
N ILE A 52 -11.48 -1.44 10.88
CA ILE A 52 -10.15 -1.62 10.30
C ILE A 52 -10.26 -1.47 8.80
N THR A 53 -9.37 -0.68 8.23
CA THR A 53 -9.17 -0.55 6.79
C THR A 53 -7.82 -1.16 6.46
N VAL A 54 -7.75 -1.97 5.42
CA VAL A 54 -6.50 -2.53 4.92
C VAL A 54 -6.27 -2.03 3.51
N VAL A 55 -5.14 -1.35 3.29
CA VAL A 55 -4.66 -0.95 1.98
C VAL A 55 -3.66 -2.01 1.52
N SER A 56 -4.02 -2.78 0.52
CA SER A 56 -3.20 -3.90 0.04
C SER A 56 -2.03 -3.45 -0.83
N SER A 57 -1.07 -4.34 -1.09
CA SER A 57 0.05 -4.05 -2.00
C SER A 57 -0.43 -3.74 -3.42
N LYS A 58 -1.60 -4.26 -3.82
CA LYS A 58 -2.22 -3.94 -5.10
C LYS A 58 -2.70 -2.50 -5.11
N ASP A 59 -3.46 -2.09 -4.08
CA ASP A 59 -3.97 -0.72 -3.96
C ASP A 59 -2.83 0.30 -3.91
N ILE A 60 -1.75 -0.03 -3.19
CA ILE A 60 -0.54 0.80 -3.13
C ILE A 60 0.09 1.00 -4.51
N ARG A 61 0.21 -0.08 -5.31
CA ARG A 61 0.79 0.00 -6.67
C ARG A 61 -0.09 0.77 -7.65
N GLU A 62 -1.39 0.67 -7.51
CA GLU A 62 -2.37 1.35 -8.37
C GLU A 62 -2.62 2.81 -7.94
N SER A 63 -2.19 3.17 -6.73
CA SER A 63 -2.27 4.53 -6.20
C SER A 63 -1.30 5.48 -6.92
N PRO A 64 -1.71 6.74 -7.19
CA PRO A 64 -0.81 7.78 -7.69
C PRO A 64 0.16 8.31 -6.61
N ALA A 65 0.07 7.84 -5.37
CA ALA A 65 0.90 8.28 -4.27
C ALA A 65 2.40 8.00 -4.53
N THR A 66 3.24 8.95 -4.19
CA THR A 66 4.70 8.84 -4.33
C THR A 66 5.40 8.52 -3.01
N ASN A 67 4.71 8.70 -1.90
CA ASN A 67 5.21 8.47 -0.54
C ASN A 67 4.05 8.06 0.40
N LEU A 68 4.43 7.62 1.60
CA LEU A 68 3.48 7.14 2.60
C LEU A 68 2.46 8.21 3.03
N ALA A 69 2.89 9.47 3.18
CA ALA A 69 1.99 10.55 3.58
C ALA A 69 0.89 10.79 2.54
N GLU A 70 1.22 10.73 1.25
CA GLU A 70 0.25 10.83 0.15
C GLU A 70 -0.68 9.62 0.09
N LEU A 71 -0.15 8.42 0.34
CA LEU A 71 -0.96 7.21 0.40
C LEU A 71 -2.01 7.30 1.51
N LEU A 72 -1.59 7.67 2.71
CA LEU A 72 -2.48 7.79 3.87
C LEU A 72 -3.51 8.90 3.69
N GLN A 73 -3.17 10.00 3.02
CA GLN A 73 -4.11 11.10 2.74
C GLN A 73 -5.29 10.68 1.87
N GLN A 74 -5.18 9.60 1.10
CA GLN A 74 -6.28 9.09 0.26
C GLN A 74 -7.32 8.32 1.09
N GLU A 75 -6.98 7.96 2.33
CA GLU A 75 -7.84 7.15 3.17
C GLU A 75 -8.89 7.97 3.93
N ALA A 76 -10.13 7.56 3.84
CA ALA A 76 -11.24 8.24 4.51
C ALA A 76 -11.03 8.32 6.04
N GLY A 77 -11.17 9.51 6.59
CA GLY A 77 -11.01 9.77 8.03
C GLY A 77 -9.57 9.91 8.51
N ILE A 78 -8.63 9.97 7.59
CA ILE A 78 -7.24 10.35 7.83
C ILE A 78 -7.00 11.73 7.23
N ASP A 79 -6.34 12.59 7.99
CA ASP A 79 -5.87 13.90 7.55
C ASP A 79 -4.36 13.96 7.76
N VAL A 80 -3.61 14.25 6.71
CA VAL A 80 -2.15 14.40 6.76
C VAL A 80 -1.81 15.85 6.43
N ARG A 81 -1.36 16.57 7.44
CA ARG A 81 -0.98 17.99 7.31
C ARG A 81 0.49 18.11 7.06
N ARG A 82 0.85 18.46 5.85
CA ARG A 82 2.23 18.65 5.41
C ARG A 82 2.64 20.11 5.50
N GLN A 83 3.84 20.34 6.02
CA GLN A 83 4.44 21.68 6.16
C GLN A 83 5.42 21.99 5.02
N GLY A 84 5.15 21.51 3.80
CA GLY A 84 6.00 21.74 2.65
C GLY A 84 6.01 20.56 1.66
N VAL A 85 7.08 20.51 0.86
CA VAL A 85 7.29 19.46 -0.15
C VAL A 85 7.65 18.11 0.48
N ASN A 86 7.74 17.07 -0.34
CA ASN A 86 8.06 15.71 0.11
C ASN A 86 9.35 15.68 0.97
N GLY A 87 9.30 14.95 2.09
CA GLY A 87 10.39 14.84 3.04
C GLY A 87 10.41 15.91 4.13
N MET A 88 9.47 16.87 4.09
CA MET A 88 9.27 17.81 5.18
C MET A 88 8.28 17.27 6.22
N GLN A 89 8.15 17.99 7.34
CA GLN A 89 7.24 17.62 8.42
C GLN A 89 5.84 17.29 7.92
N SER A 90 5.32 16.17 8.39
CA SER A 90 3.96 15.71 8.09
C SER A 90 3.32 15.14 9.35
N ASP A 91 2.24 15.76 9.77
CA ASP A 91 1.48 15.36 10.96
C ASP A 91 0.25 14.55 10.56
N LEU A 92 0.02 13.45 11.28
CA LEU A 92 -1.02 12.49 11.01
C LEU A 92 -2.18 12.64 12.01
N TYR A 93 -3.39 12.77 11.52
CA TYR A 93 -4.60 12.90 12.32
C TYR A 93 -5.62 11.84 11.90
N ILE A 94 -6.24 11.20 12.87
CA ILE A 94 -7.35 10.27 12.64
C ILE A 94 -8.61 10.81 13.32
N ARG A 95 -9.70 10.95 12.56
CA ARG A 95 -11.00 11.37 13.07
C ARG A 95 -10.97 12.65 13.89
N GLY A 96 -10.12 13.59 13.55
CA GLY A 96 -10.02 14.90 14.21
C GLY A 96 -9.27 14.89 15.55
N GLY A 97 -8.64 13.80 15.93
CA GLY A 97 -7.70 13.78 17.05
C GLY A 97 -6.41 14.50 16.73
N SER A 98 -5.51 14.67 17.71
CA SER A 98 -4.22 15.27 17.48
C SER A 98 -3.18 14.25 17.01
N PHE A 99 -2.04 14.74 16.48
CA PHE A 99 -0.98 13.89 15.92
C PHE A 99 -0.35 12.96 16.98
N ASP A 100 -0.26 13.41 18.23
CA ASP A 100 0.24 12.63 19.37
C ASP A 100 -0.76 11.57 19.87
N GLN A 101 -1.99 11.59 19.38
CA GLN A 101 -3.04 10.63 19.69
C GLN A 101 -3.19 9.52 18.62
N THR A 102 -2.39 9.59 17.58
CA THR A 102 -2.39 8.62 16.48
C THR A 102 -1.08 7.86 16.47
N LEU A 103 -1.14 6.56 16.73
CA LEU A 103 0.04 5.71 16.78
C LEU A 103 0.43 5.20 15.40
N LEU A 104 1.72 5.29 15.07
CA LEU A 104 2.31 4.66 13.90
C LEU A 104 3.19 3.47 14.32
N LEU A 105 3.04 2.35 13.60
CA LEU A 105 3.86 1.16 13.79
C LEU A 105 4.44 0.71 12.43
N ILE A 106 5.61 0.07 12.48
CA ILE A 106 6.18 -0.69 11.37
C ILE A 106 6.39 -2.12 11.89
N ASP A 107 5.77 -3.09 11.24
CA ASP A 107 5.80 -4.50 11.63
C ASP A 107 5.47 -4.72 13.13
N GLY A 108 4.50 -3.94 13.63
CA GLY A 108 4.07 -3.97 15.02
C GLY A 108 4.98 -3.23 16.00
N VAL A 109 6.09 -2.68 15.55
CA VAL A 109 7.02 -1.89 16.36
C VAL A 109 6.62 -0.41 16.29
N LYS A 110 6.45 0.22 17.46
CA LYS A 110 6.09 1.64 17.58
C LYS A 110 7.18 2.52 16.98
N VAL A 111 6.77 3.44 16.12
CA VAL A 111 7.61 4.48 15.56
C VAL A 111 7.14 5.83 16.09
N GLU A 112 8.05 6.55 16.70
CA GLU A 112 7.78 7.92 17.19
C GLU A 112 9.03 8.78 17.08
N ASP A 113 8.82 10.07 16.91
CA ASP A 113 9.87 11.06 17.08
C ASP A 113 9.89 11.47 18.57
N PRO A 114 10.94 11.08 19.33
CA PRO A 114 10.99 11.33 20.77
C PRO A 114 11.21 12.80 21.12
N GLN A 115 11.57 13.63 20.16
CA GLN A 115 11.91 15.03 20.41
C GLN A 115 10.68 15.94 20.30
N THR A 116 9.94 15.84 19.20
CA THR A 116 8.83 16.76 18.92
C THR A 116 7.53 16.04 18.58
N GLY A 117 7.60 14.77 18.22
CA GLY A 117 6.47 13.98 17.71
C GLY A 117 6.06 14.29 16.27
N HIS A 118 6.62 15.34 15.67
CA HIS A 118 6.20 15.85 14.36
C HIS A 118 6.86 15.17 13.15
N HIS A 119 7.96 14.45 13.37
CA HIS A 119 8.74 13.85 12.27
C HIS A 119 8.45 12.36 12.05
N THR A 120 7.37 11.85 12.63
CA THR A 120 7.03 10.41 12.58
C THR A 120 6.83 9.89 11.15
N LEU A 121 6.29 10.71 10.24
CA LEU A 121 6.11 10.34 8.82
C LEU A 121 7.32 10.67 7.92
N ASN A 122 8.37 11.25 8.46
CA ASN A 122 9.56 11.62 7.67
C ASN A 122 10.53 10.45 7.44
N MET A 123 10.09 9.24 7.71
CA MET A 123 10.88 8.05 7.46
C MET A 123 11.09 7.80 5.96
N ALA A 124 12.28 7.37 5.61
CA ALA A 124 12.61 6.97 4.24
C ALA A 124 12.14 5.53 3.98
N LEU A 125 10.83 5.30 4.00
CA LEU A 125 10.22 4.01 3.70
C LEU A 125 9.62 4.05 2.29
N PRO A 126 10.25 3.39 1.30
CA PRO A 126 9.69 3.29 -0.04
C PRO A 126 8.37 2.51 -0.06
N LEU A 127 7.39 2.95 -0.85
CA LEU A 127 6.11 2.24 -0.97
C LEU A 127 6.27 0.81 -1.51
N GLU A 128 7.30 0.57 -2.29
CA GLU A 128 7.61 -0.71 -2.92
C GLU A 128 7.92 -1.83 -1.92
N VAL A 129 8.40 -1.50 -0.71
CA VAL A 129 8.69 -2.48 0.33
C VAL A 129 7.49 -2.77 1.23
N ILE A 130 6.40 -2.03 1.08
CA ILE A 130 5.19 -2.22 1.87
C ILE A 130 4.36 -3.34 1.26
N GLU A 131 3.96 -4.30 2.08
CA GLU A 131 3.02 -5.36 1.73
C GLU A 131 1.58 -4.87 1.87
N ARG A 132 1.28 -4.23 3.00
CA ARG A 132 -0.03 -3.65 3.27
C ARG A 132 0.07 -2.60 4.38
N VAL A 133 -0.95 -1.76 4.45
CA VAL A 133 -1.13 -0.81 5.56
C VAL A 133 -2.43 -1.14 6.27
N GLU A 134 -2.35 -1.39 7.57
CA GLU A 134 -3.49 -1.70 8.42
C GLU A 134 -3.85 -0.45 9.25
N ILE A 135 -5.07 0.05 9.09
CA ILE A 135 -5.53 1.29 9.70
C ILE A 135 -6.66 0.97 10.67
N ILE A 136 -6.42 1.16 11.94
CA ILE A 136 -7.42 1.01 13.00
C ILE A 136 -7.97 2.39 13.34
N LYS A 137 -9.24 2.61 13.04
CA LYS A 137 -9.93 3.89 13.29
C LYS A 137 -10.75 3.79 14.56
N GLY A 138 -10.27 4.42 15.62
CA GLY A 138 -10.91 4.44 16.92
C GLY A 138 -9.97 4.04 18.06
N PRO A 139 -10.43 3.99 19.32
CA PRO A 139 -9.59 3.76 20.47
C PRO A 139 -8.83 2.43 20.38
N ALA A 140 -7.52 2.50 20.28
CA ALA A 140 -6.61 1.38 20.21
C ALA A 140 -5.61 1.34 21.39
N ALA A 141 -5.67 2.33 22.27
CA ALA A 141 -4.76 2.46 23.42
C ALA A 141 -4.74 1.26 24.35
N ARG A 142 -5.86 0.55 24.47
CA ARG A 142 -5.91 -0.68 25.27
C ARG A 142 -4.97 -1.78 24.75
N ILE A 143 -4.69 -1.79 23.45
CA ILE A 143 -3.87 -2.82 22.81
C ILE A 143 -2.44 -2.35 22.66
N PHE A 144 -2.27 -1.12 22.14
CA PHE A 144 -0.97 -0.60 21.76
C PHE A 144 -0.36 0.37 22.79
N GLY A 145 -1.17 0.74 23.82
CA GLY A 145 -0.71 1.66 24.87
C GLY A 145 -0.85 3.13 24.46
N GLN A 146 0.10 3.94 24.92
CA GLN A 146 0.09 5.38 24.73
C GLN A 146 0.06 5.76 23.23
N ASN A 147 -0.48 6.92 22.93
CA ASN A 147 -0.58 7.52 21.59
C ASN A 147 -1.53 6.83 20.60
N ALA A 148 -2.27 5.80 21.04
CA ALA A 148 -3.27 5.13 20.20
C ALA A 148 -4.71 5.47 20.62
N PHE A 149 -4.99 6.72 20.94
CA PHE A 149 -6.31 7.15 21.42
C PHE A 149 -7.33 7.29 20.31
N THR A 150 -6.95 7.85 19.17
CA THR A 150 -7.84 8.06 18.01
C THR A 150 -7.72 6.95 16.98
N GLY A 151 -6.59 6.25 16.98
CA GLY A 151 -6.33 5.14 16.09
C GLY A 151 -4.88 4.69 16.09
N ALA A 152 -4.62 3.67 15.29
CA ALA A 152 -3.28 3.17 15.03
C ALA A 152 -3.15 2.80 13.56
N ILE A 153 -1.97 3.04 13.00
CA ILE A 153 -1.60 2.63 11.64
C ILE A 153 -0.41 1.69 11.76
N ASN A 154 -0.54 0.49 11.24
CA ASN A 154 0.56 -0.47 11.15
C ASN A 154 0.95 -0.68 9.70
N ILE A 155 2.20 -0.39 9.39
CA ILE A 155 2.80 -0.63 8.08
C ILE A 155 3.44 -2.01 8.16
N VAL A 156 2.95 -2.94 7.35
CA VAL A 156 3.52 -4.29 7.25
C VAL A 156 4.44 -4.31 6.04
N THR A 157 5.69 -4.64 6.28
CA THR A 157 6.69 -4.77 5.21
C THR A 157 6.65 -6.16 4.58
N LYS A 158 7.09 -6.24 3.33
CA LYS A 158 7.17 -7.51 2.61
C LYS A 158 8.17 -8.45 3.27
N SER A 159 7.79 -9.73 3.37
CA SER A 159 8.65 -10.77 3.90
C SER A 159 9.80 -11.09 2.94
N ASN A 160 10.96 -11.52 3.48
CA ASN A 160 12.12 -11.94 2.70
C ASN A 160 11.87 -13.17 1.80
N THR A 161 10.77 -13.90 2.02
CA THR A 161 10.39 -15.03 1.15
C THR A 161 9.92 -14.58 -0.23
N ASP A 162 9.47 -13.34 -0.35
CA ASP A 162 9.10 -12.78 -1.64
C ASP A 162 10.34 -12.16 -2.28
N ARG A 163 10.94 -12.86 -3.25
CA ARG A 163 12.04 -12.30 -4.05
C ARG A 163 11.56 -11.06 -4.79
N ILE A 164 11.77 -9.90 -4.16
CA ILE A 164 11.35 -8.64 -4.72
C ILE A 164 12.56 -8.02 -5.40
N ASN A 165 12.74 -8.38 -6.66
CA ASN A 165 13.65 -7.64 -7.52
C ASN A 165 12.80 -6.69 -8.36
N SER A 166 12.84 -5.42 -8.05
CA SER A 166 12.11 -4.41 -8.81
C SER A 166 12.98 -3.20 -9.08
N VAL A 167 12.78 -2.63 -10.26
CA VAL A 167 13.31 -1.32 -10.62
C VAL A 167 12.13 -0.50 -11.08
N SER A 168 11.94 0.66 -10.50
CA SER A 168 10.91 1.59 -10.94
C SER A 168 11.52 2.93 -11.35
N TYR A 169 10.93 3.52 -12.39
CA TYR A 169 11.25 4.85 -12.86
C TYR A 169 9.96 5.66 -12.93
N LYS A 170 9.91 6.76 -12.22
CA LYS A 170 8.75 7.66 -12.19
C LYS A 170 9.16 9.03 -12.75
N LEU A 171 8.29 9.58 -13.60
CA LEU A 171 8.36 10.94 -14.09
C LEU A 171 7.22 11.75 -13.48
N GLY A 172 7.53 12.95 -13.04
CA GLY A 172 6.55 13.87 -12.46
C GLY A 172 6.61 15.25 -13.12
N SER A 173 5.72 16.13 -12.69
CA SER A 173 5.72 17.54 -13.06
C SER A 173 7.01 18.22 -12.59
N TYR A 174 7.38 19.35 -13.20
CA TYR A 174 8.57 20.13 -12.86
C TYR A 174 9.89 19.34 -13.02
N GLU A 175 9.97 18.49 -14.05
CA GLU A 175 11.15 17.66 -14.35
C GLU A 175 11.53 16.69 -13.22
N GLN A 176 10.59 16.38 -12.33
CA GLN A 176 10.83 15.41 -11.28
C GLN A 176 11.10 14.02 -11.89
N GLN A 177 12.21 13.43 -11.51
CA GLN A 177 12.59 12.08 -11.90
C GLN A 177 12.93 11.30 -10.65
N GLN A 178 12.37 10.11 -10.53
CA GLN A 178 12.64 9.20 -9.42
C GLN A 178 13.01 7.83 -9.96
N VAL A 179 14.14 7.31 -9.52
CA VAL A 179 14.57 5.93 -9.77
C VAL A 179 14.58 5.22 -8.43
N SER A 180 13.91 4.08 -8.32
CA SER A 180 14.01 3.22 -7.16
C SER A 180 14.29 1.78 -7.56
N GLY A 181 15.07 1.08 -6.74
CA GLY A 181 15.41 -0.31 -6.95
C GLY A 181 15.34 -1.08 -5.64
N THR A 182 14.70 -2.25 -5.67
CA THR A 182 14.63 -3.16 -4.52
C THR A 182 15.24 -4.48 -4.93
N LEU A 183 16.21 -4.97 -4.14
CA LEU A 183 16.84 -6.27 -4.34
C LEU A 183 16.62 -7.10 -3.07
N GLY A 184 15.92 -8.22 -3.21
CA GLY A 184 15.76 -9.22 -2.17
C GLY A 184 16.69 -10.41 -2.41
N ALA A 185 17.50 -10.77 -1.41
CA ALA A 185 18.32 -11.97 -1.44
C ALA A 185 18.01 -12.84 -0.23
N GLU A 186 17.81 -14.12 -0.45
CA GLU A 186 17.71 -15.11 0.61
C GLU A 186 19.12 -15.49 1.04
N LEU A 187 19.50 -15.12 2.26
CA LEU A 187 20.77 -15.56 2.85
C LEU A 187 20.55 -16.99 3.38
N SER A 188 20.91 -17.97 2.56
CA SER A 188 20.93 -19.37 2.95
C SER A 188 21.97 -19.57 4.07
N GLY A 189 21.51 -19.88 5.27
CA GLY A 189 22.36 -20.34 6.36
C GLY A 189 22.36 -19.46 7.61
N SER A 190 21.23 -19.41 8.28
CA SER A 190 21.22 -19.10 9.71
C SER A 190 20.08 -19.88 10.36
N THR A 191 20.42 -21.01 10.92
CA THR A 191 19.63 -21.67 11.96
C THR A 191 19.83 -20.95 13.28
#